data_73dbc7182c9757465b7491ea58a83ee0
#
_entry.id   73dbc7182c9757465b7491ea58a83ee0
#
_cell.length_a   1.000
_cell.length_b   1.000
_cell.length_c   1.000
_cell.angle_alpha   90.00
_cell.angle_beta   90.00
_cell.angle_gamma   90.00
#
_symmetry.space_group_name_H-M   'P 1'
#
loop_
_entity.id
_entity.type
_entity.pdbx_description
1 polymer ?
#
loop_
_entity_poly.entity_id
_entity_poly.type
_entity_poly.pdbx_seq_one_letter_code
_entity_poly.pdbx_strand_id
1 'polypeptide(L)'
;MIHSTHKLWTFPGLFLLLYGVIITGYASESKAVTDRISAPTGEKYRTIEWTDLMPKDDLEAILNQPDYIDEIVDGSPEDQLSSRVNSAIATASDSRYQQALESTRVIEEFNNQPVRIAGFIVPLEFDGEQTITQFFFVPYFGACIHLPPPPPNQLIYVSYPQGLKLDALYDPFWITGVIKTSLVENDTATSAYSIVVNSISPYVPD
;
A
#
# COMPACT_ATOMS: atom_id res chain seq x y z
N MET A 1 -64.61 -17.19 31.89
CA MET A 1 -65.60 -18.22 31.52
C MET A 1 -64.92 -19.26 30.67
N ILE A 2 -64.86 -20.42 31.23
CA ILE A 2 -64.99 -21.76 30.67
C ILE A 2 -63.71 -22.39 30.08
N HIS A 3 -63.09 -23.18 30.85
CA HIS A 3 -62.96 -24.66 30.97
C HIS A 3 -62.08 -25.30 29.90
N SER A 4 -60.92 -25.84 30.30
CA SER A 4 -60.67 -27.16 30.83
C SER A 4 -60.90 -28.31 29.82
N THR A 5 -59.90 -29.08 29.51
CA THR A 5 -59.86 -30.48 29.87
C THR A 5 -58.51 -31.17 29.52
N HIS A 6 -58.03 -31.84 30.54
CA HIS A 6 -56.96 -32.84 30.54
C HIS A 6 -57.34 -34.09 29.74
N LYS A 7 -56.29 -34.71 29.10
CA LYS A 7 -56.33 -36.16 28.93
C LYS A 7 -54.92 -36.76 29.08
N LEU A 8 -54.76 -37.41 30.24
CA LEU A 8 -53.76 -38.43 30.48
C LEU A 8 -54.08 -39.66 29.62
N TRP A 9 -53.06 -40.28 29.09
CA TRP A 9 -53.11 -41.70 28.80
C TRP A 9 -51.79 -42.39 29.17
N THR A 10 -51.97 -43.45 29.96
CA THR A 10 -50.99 -44.27 30.65
C THR A 10 -50.58 -45.50 29.81
N PHE A 11 -49.35 -45.85 29.92
CA PHE A 11 -48.56 -47.11 29.77
C PHE A 11 -49.31 -48.43 29.37
N PRO A 12 -48.63 -49.52 28.89
CA PRO A 12 -47.29 -50.01 29.24
C PRO A 12 -46.60 -50.83 28.10
N GLY A 13 -45.33 -51.23 28.32
CA GLY A 13 -44.78 -52.35 27.58
C GLY A 13 -43.25 -52.37 27.43
N LEU A 14 -42.62 -52.91 28.43
CA LEU A 14 -41.30 -53.49 28.52
C LEU A 14 -40.92 -54.36 27.33
N PHE A 15 -39.81 -54.10 26.61
CA PHE A 15 -39.01 -55.17 25.99
C PHE A 15 -37.53 -54.76 25.88
N LEU A 16 -36.71 -55.43 26.68
CA LEU A 16 -35.28 -55.50 26.66
C LEU A 16 -34.84 -56.27 25.42
N LEU A 17 -34.02 -55.64 24.57
CA LEU A 17 -33.07 -56.35 23.71
C LEU A 17 -31.77 -55.57 23.64
N LEU A 18 -30.76 -56.11 24.29
CA LEU A 18 -29.35 -55.80 24.19
C LEU A 18 -28.89 -56.12 22.78
N TYR A 19 -28.57 -55.05 22.01
CA TYR A 19 -27.72 -55.20 20.85
C TYR A 19 -26.50 -54.25 21.04
N GLY A 20 -25.41 -54.91 21.35
CA GLY A 20 -24.10 -54.24 21.39
C GLY A 20 -23.69 -53.81 19.98
N VAL A 21 -23.73 -52.52 19.73
CA VAL A 21 -23.07 -51.92 18.55
C VAL A 21 -21.76 -51.33 19.01
N ILE A 22 -20.69 -52.00 18.63
CA ILE A 22 -19.33 -51.48 18.70
C ILE A 22 -19.28 -50.28 17.75
N ILE A 23 -19.39 -49.10 18.29
CA ILE A 23 -19.10 -47.86 17.54
C ILE A 23 -17.59 -47.68 17.57
N THR A 24 -16.90 -48.18 16.54
CA THR A 24 -15.54 -47.75 16.23
C THR A 24 -15.61 -46.28 15.91
N GLY A 25 -15.14 -45.46 16.85
CA GLY A 25 -15.00 -44.02 16.67
C GLY A 25 -14.00 -43.72 15.56
N TYR A 26 -14.49 -43.33 14.41
CA TYR A 26 -13.69 -42.57 13.46
C TYR A 26 -13.55 -41.14 14.04
N ALA A 27 -12.47 -40.91 14.76
CA ALA A 27 -12.00 -39.57 15.04
C ALA A 27 -11.56 -38.95 13.70
N SER A 28 -12.47 -38.21 13.09
CA SER A 28 -12.16 -37.33 12.00
C SER A 28 -11.33 -36.20 12.62
N GLU A 29 -10.01 -36.35 12.61
CA GLU A 29 -9.09 -35.22 12.80
C GLU A 29 -9.32 -34.23 11.69
N SER A 30 -10.18 -33.25 11.94
CA SER A 30 -10.25 -32.02 11.21
C SER A 30 -8.89 -31.31 11.43
N LYS A 31 -7.91 -31.61 10.59
CA LYS A 31 -6.76 -30.73 10.38
C LYS A 31 -7.31 -29.41 9.86
N ALA A 32 -7.59 -28.51 10.79
CA ALA A 32 -7.64 -27.09 10.48
C ALA A 32 -6.26 -26.74 9.90
N VAL A 33 -6.19 -26.69 8.58
CA VAL A 33 -5.10 -26.02 7.85
C VAL A 33 -5.23 -24.55 8.20
N THR A 34 -4.67 -24.19 9.36
CA THR A 34 -4.30 -22.82 9.64
C THR A 34 -3.08 -22.60 8.76
N ASP A 35 -3.34 -22.20 7.53
CA ASP A 35 -2.33 -21.59 6.66
C ASP A 35 -1.95 -20.28 7.31
N ARG A 36 -1.10 -20.39 8.33
CA ARG A 36 -0.29 -19.26 8.79
C ARG A 36 0.61 -18.98 7.60
N ILE A 37 0.28 -17.93 6.85
CA ILE A 37 1.25 -17.23 6.05
C ILE A 37 2.28 -16.73 7.06
N SER A 38 3.23 -17.60 7.40
CA SER A 38 4.44 -17.22 8.09
C SER A 38 5.16 -16.28 7.13
N ALA A 39 5.18 -14.99 7.46
CA ALA A 39 6.12 -14.07 6.86
C ALA A 39 7.50 -14.76 6.89
N PRO A 40 8.26 -14.79 5.79
CA PRO A 40 9.55 -15.45 5.74
C PRO A 40 10.47 -14.83 6.77
N THR A 41 10.67 -15.56 7.88
CA THR A 41 11.56 -15.17 8.96
C THR A 41 12.98 -15.39 8.45
N GLY A 42 13.61 -14.32 7.96
CA GLY A 42 15.00 -14.36 7.51
C GLY A 42 15.26 -13.84 6.10
N GLU A 43 14.28 -13.33 5.38
CA GLU A 43 14.51 -12.65 4.11
C GLU A 43 15.24 -11.33 4.36
N LYS A 44 16.46 -11.25 3.81
CA LYS A 44 17.26 -10.02 3.89
C LYS A 44 16.67 -9.02 2.90
N TYR A 45 15.91 -8.04 3.39
CA TYR A 45 15.42 -6.93 2.59
C TYR A 45 16.60 -6.15 2.01
N ARG A 46 16.60 -5.96 0.70
CA ARG A 46 17.57 -5.10 0.02
C ARG A 46 17.18 -3.65 0.27
N THR A 47 18.06 -2.85 0.85
CA THR A 47 17.88 -1.39 0.90
C THR A 47 18.08 -0.84 -0.51
N ILE A 48 17.11 -0.06 -0.96
CA ILE A 48 17.09 0.58 -2.28
C ILE A 48 16.87 2.09 -2.12
N GLU A 49 17.32 2.82 -3.14
CA GLU A 49 17.08 4.26 -3.27
C GLU A 49 15.95 4.52 -4.28
N TRP A 50 15.31 5.68 -4.18
CA TRP A 50 14.25 6.07 -5.11
C TRP A 50 14.71 6.12 -6.56
N THR A 51 15.95 6.52 -6.79
CA THR A 51 16.59 6.55 -8.11
C THR A 51 16.77 5.17 -8.73
N ASP A 52 16.82 4.10 -7.91
CA ASP A 52 16.89 2.73 -8.41
C ASP A 52 15.59 2.29 -9.11
N LEU A 53 14.46 2.91 -8.75
CA LEU A 53 13.13 2.61 -9.30
C LEU A 53 12.86 3.29 -10.65
N MET A 54 13.75 4.16 -11.10
CA MET A 54 13.58 4.95 -12.31
C MET A 54 14.48 4.43 -13.45
N PRO A 55 13.98 4.30 -14.69
CA PRO A 55 14.82 4.09 -15.85
C PRO A 55 15.90 5.18 -15.97
N LYS A 56 17.12 4.79 -16.34
CA LYS A 56 18.27 5.71 -16.34
C LYS A 56 18.09 6.95 -17.22
N ASP A 57 17.41 6.79 -18.35
CA ASP A 57 17.13 7.89 -19.28
C ASP A 57 16.03 8.84 -18.74
N ASP A 58 15.08 8.33 -17.91
CA ASP A 58 14.13 9.18 -17.20
C ASP A 58 14.85 9.95 -16.07
N LEU A 59 15.71 9.26 -15.31
CA LEU A 59 16.50 9.87 -14.25
C LEU A 59 17.42 10.98 -14.83
N GLU A 60 18.10 10.71 -15.95
CA GLU A 60 18.94 11.70 -16.61
C GLU A 60 18.14 12.93 -17.06
N ALA A 61 16.93 12.72 -17.60
CA ALA A 61 16.07 13.83 -18.01
C ALA A 61 15.57 14.66 -16.82
N ILE A 62 15.29 14.04 -15.66
CA ILE A 62 14.90 14.75 -14.44
C ILE A 62 16.07 15.53 -13.83
N LEU A 63 17.27 14.94 -13.80
CA LEU A 63 18.48 15.59 -13.27
C LEU A 63 18.96 16.76 -14.12
N ASN A 64 18.67 16.77 -15.43
CA ASN A 64 18.97 17.85 -16.35
C ASN A 64 17.71 18.69 -16.60
N GLN A 65 17.04 19.11 -15.52
CA GLN A 65 15.85 19.95 -15.63
C GLN A 65 16.15 21.28 -16.32
N PRO A 66 15.17 21.86 -17.03
CA PRO A 66 15.33 23.17 -17.66
C PRO A 66 15.54 24.28 -16.62
N ASP A 67 16.42 25.25 -16.93
CA ASP A 67 16.85 26.34 -16.04
C ASP A 67 15.67 27.14 -15.43
N TYR A 68 14.56 27.29 -16.15
CA TYR A 68 13.40 28.04 -15.65
C TYR A 68 12.71 27.39 -14.43
N ILE A 69 12.94 26.10 -14.18
CA ILE A 69 12.41 25.40 -12.98
C ILE A 69 13.14 25.88 -11.73
N ASP A 70 14.45 26.13 -11.81
CA ASP A 70 15.27 26.59 -10.67
C ASP A 70 14.94 28.02 -10.25
N GLU A 71 14.22 28.78 -11.07
CA GLU A 71 13.80 30.14 -10.78
C GLU A 71 12.54 30.23 -9.92
N ILE A 72 11.83 29.10 -9.74
CA ILE A 72 10.59 29.02 -8.96
C ILE A 72 10.94 28.74 -7.50
N VAL A 73 10.64 29.70 -6.63
CA VAL A 73 10.84 29.53 -5.19
C VAL A 73 9.72 28.67 -4.60
N ASP A 74 10.06 27.60 -3.92
CA ASP A 74 9.11 26.71 -3.23
C ASP A 74 8.12 27.48 -2.35
N GLY A 75 6.80 27.22 -2.53
CA GLY A 75 5.74 27.89 -1.78
C GLY A 75 5.43 29.33 -2.20
N SER A 76 6.04 29.84 -3.29
CA SER A 76 5.71 31.14 -3.85
C SER A 76 4.33 31.14 -4.53
N PRO A 77 3.70 32.34 -4.78
CA PRO A 77 2.49 32.40 -5.60
C PRO A 77 2.69 31.85 -7.01
N GLU A 78 3.90 31.94 -7.56
CA GLU A 78 4.31 31.41 -8.85
C GLU A 78 4.32 29.87 -8.82
N ASP A 79 4.73 29.26 -7.73
CA ASP A 79 4.67 27.81 -7.51
C ASP A 79 3.21 27.29 -7.57
N GLN A 80 2.24 28.09 -7.12
CA GLN A 80 0.80 27.74 -7.16
C GLN A 80 0.12 28.07 -8.50
N LEU A 81 0.48 29.18 -9.13
CA LEU A 81 -0.13 29.67 -10.37
C LEU A 81 0.50 29.06 -11.63
N SER A 82 1.72 28.59 -11.50
CA SER A 82 2.55 28.23 -12.65
C SER A 82 2.24 26.85 -13.24
N SER A 83 1.40 26.01 -12.60
CA SER A 83 1.13 24.67 -13.13
C SER A 83 0.64 24.67 -14.59
N ARG A 84 -0.19 25.66 -14.98
CA ARG A 84 -0.69 25.77 -16.36
C ARG A 84 0.31 26.50 -17.29
N VAL A 85 0.99 27.51 -16.77
CA VAL A 85 1.96 28.27 -17.55
C VAL A 85 3.24 27.48 -17.73
N ASN A 86 3.71 26.81 -16.67
CA ASN A 86 4.90 25.95 -16.73
C ASN A 86 4.67 24.69 -17.57
N SER A 87 3.48 24.07 -17.54
CA SER A 87 3.16 22.99 -18.46
C SER A 87 3.21 23.44 -19.92
N ALA A 88 2.77 24.67 -20.23
CA ALA A 88 2.82 25.19 -21.60
C ALA A 88 4.27 25.53 -22.01
N ILE A 89 5.07 26.11 -21.13
CA ILE A 89 6.48 26.46 -21.38
C ILE A 89 7.33 25.17 -21.47
N ALA A 90 7.14 24.22 -20.57
CA ALA A 90 7.85 22.96 -20.56
C ALA A 90 7.53 22.11 -21.80
N THR A 91 6.25 22.07 -22.24
CA THR A 91 5.87 21.42 -23.50
C THR A 91 6.55 22.04 -24.71
N ALA A 92 6.87 23.33 -24.63
CA ALA A 92 7.54 24.06 -25.72
C ALA A 92 9.06 23.94 -25.71
N SER A 93 9.68 23.65 -24.55
CA SER A 93 11.13 23.74 -24.38
C SER A 93 11.86 22.41 -24.26
N ASP A 94 11.26 21.37 -23.64
CA ASP A 94 11.93 20.06 -23.51
C ASP A 94 10.92 18.90 -23.40
N SER A 95 10.68 18.25 -24.53
CA SER A 95 9.76 17.12 -24.60
C SER A 95 10.23 15.89 -23.80
N ARG A 96 11.56 15.72 -23.58
CA ARG A 96 12.11 14.56 -22.86
C ARG A 96 11.92 14.70 -21.36
N TYR A 97 12.12 15.89 -20.83
CA TYR A 97 11.85 16.20 -19.43
C TYR A 97 10.36 15.98 -19.09
N GLN A 98 9.45 16.49 -19.93
CA GLN A 98 8.02 16.26 -19.77
C GLN A 98 7.64 14.78 -19.81
N GLN A 99 8.19 14.02 -20.75
CA GLN A 99 7.97 12.57 -20.81
C GLN A 99 8.46 11.85 -19.56
N ALA A 100 9.55 12.30 -18.95
CA ALA A 100 10.08 11.73 -17.72
C ALA A 100 9.18 12.05 -16.51
N LEU A 101 8.58 13.26 -16.44
CA LEU A 101 7.62 13.64 -15.40
C LEU A 101 6.32 12.84 -15.44
N GLU A 102 5.93 12.34 -16.60
CA GLU A 102 4.71 11.55 -16.79
C GLU A 102 5.00 10.03 -16.89
N SER A 103 6.28 9.64 -16.69
CA SER A 103 6.73 8.29 -16.94
C SER A 103 6.14 7.28 -15.96
N THR A 104 5.41 6.30 -16.50
CA THR A 104 4.98 5.08 -15.79
C THR A 104 5.94 3.91 -15.97
N ARG A 105 7.09 4.13 -16.62
CA ARG A 105 8.09 3.10 -16.88
C ARG A 105 8.72 2.65 -15.57
N VAL A 106 8.91 1.35 -15.42
CA VAL A 106 9.41 0.70 -14.21
C VAL A 106 10.68 -0.10 -14.48
N ILE A 107 11.39 -0.45 -13.42
CA ILE A 107 12.51 -1.39 -13.44
C ILE A 107 11.94 -2.78 -13.05
N GLU A 108 11.70 -3.63 -14.04
CA GLU A 108 11.03 -4.92 -13.86
C GLU A 108 11.75 -5.88 -12.91
N GLU A 109 13.08 -5.71 -12.73
CA GLU A 109 13.88 -6.50 -11.80
C GLU A 109 13.43 -6.32 -10.33
N PHE A 110 12.72 -5.25 -10.02
CA PHE A 110 12.15 -5.04 -8.68
C PHE A 110 10.82 -5.76 -8.47
N ASN A 111 10.19 -6.25 -9.53
CA ASN A 111 8.89 -6.91 -9.39
C ASN A 111 8.98 -8.14 -8.47
N ASN A 112 8.16 -8.15 -7.42
CA ASN A 112 8.13 -9.17 -6.37
C ASN A 112 9.44 -9.33 -5.56
N GLN A 113 10.26 -8.26 -5.47
CA GLN A 113 11.48 -8.28 -4.67
C GLN A 113 11.23 -7.79 -3.24
N PRO A 114 11.87 -8.41 -2.23
CA PRO A 114 11.87 -7.92 -0.86
C PRO A 114 12.81 -6.71 -0.73
N VAL A 115 12.25 -5.55 -0.39
CA VAL A 115 12.99 -4.28 -0.32
C VAL A 115 12.76 -3.54 0.99
N ARG A 116 13.72 -2.67 1.33
CA ARG A 116 13.65 -1.65 2.37
C ARG A 116 13.90 -0.29 1.71
N ILE A 117 13.00 0.65 1.91
CA ILE A 117 13.10 1.99 1.31
C ILE A 117 12.68 3.05 2.33
N ALA A 118 13.38 4.19 2.33
CA ALA A 118 13.04 5.34 3.17
C ALA A 118 12.19 6.35 2.40
N GLY A 119 11.26 7.03 3.09
CA GLY A 119 10.43 8.05 2.45
C GLY A 119 9.39 8.63 3.39
N PHE A 120 8.42 9.33 2.80
CA PHE A 120 7.37 10.04 3.50
C PHE A 120 5.99 9.51 3.11
N ILE A 121 5.03 9.68 4.02
CA ILE A 121 3.66 9.18 3.84
C ILE A 121 2.76 10.32 3.41
N VAL A 122 2.06 10.14 2.29
CA VAL A 122 0.99 11.03 1.81
C VAL A 122 -0.33 10.28 1.93
N PRO A 123 -1.15 10.57 2.95
CA PRO A 123 -2.40 9.86 3.18
C PRO A 123 -3.40 10.04 2.04
N LEU A 124 -4.11 8.96 1.68
CA LEU A 124 -5.19 8.95 0.70
C LEU A 124 -6.54 8.67 1.35
N GLU A 125 -6.58 7.67 2.24
CA GLU A 125 -7.79 7.28 2.93
C GLU A 125 -7.55 7.12 4.43
N PHE A 126 -8.57 7.51 5.19
CA PHE A 126 -8.65 7.37 6.63
C PHE A 126 -9.86 6.51 6.99
N ASP A 127 -9.74 5.71 8.04
CA ASP A 127 -10.89 5.10 8.68
C ASP A 127 -11.63 6.10 9.59
N GLY A 128 -12.75 5.65 10.21
CA GLY A 128 -13.56 6.48 11.12
C GLY A 128 -12.83 6.97 12.37
N GLU A 129 -11.62 6.49 12.67
CA GLU A 129 -10.77 6.88 13.79
C GLU A 129 -9.57 7.74 13.36
N GLN A 130 -9.58 8.27 12.15
CA GLN A 130 -8.48 9.03 11.53
C GLN A 130 -7.19 8.20 11.39
N THR A 131 -7.32 6.89 11.25
CA THR A 131 -6.21 5.99 11.00
C THR A 131 -6.02 5.85 9.50
N ILE A 132 -4.78 6.01 9.01
CA ILE A 132 -4.45 5.96 7.59
C ILE A 132 -4.48 4.52 7.12
N THR A 133 -5.33 4.20 6.15
CA THR A 133 -5.47 2.85 5.58
C THR A 133 -4.94 2.73 4.15
N GLN A 134 -4.83 3.87 3.45
CA GLN A 134 -4.21 3.95 2.14
C GLN A 134 -3.38 5.22 2.02
N PHE A 135 -2.21 5.11 1.39
CA PHE A 135 -1.32 6.24 1.21
C PHE A 135 -0.37 6.04 0.02
N PHE A 136 0.16 7.15 -0.50
CA PHE A 136 1.37 7.11 -1.30
C PHE A 136 2.60 7.22 -0.40
N PHE A 137 3.62 6.46 -0.74
CA PHE A 137 4.95 6.60 -0.18
C PHE A 137 5.84 7.30 -1.20
N VAL A 138 6.54 8.34 -0.78
CA VAL A 138 7.19 9.32 -1.67
C VAL A 138 8.61 9.66 -1.20
N PRO A 139 9.51 10.14 -2.10
CA PRO A 139 10.92 10.37 -1.79
C PRO A 139 11.20 11.54 -0.84
N TYR A 140 10.35 12.55 -0.83
CA TYR A 140 10.54 13.75 -0.01
C TYR A 140 9.21 14.30 0.51
N PHE A 141 9.27 15.06 1.59
CA PHE A 141 8.10 15.69 2.17
C PHE A 141 7.50 16.72 1.21
N GLY A 142 6.19 16.70 1.07
CA GLY A 142 5.48 17.63 0.20
C GLY A 142 5.50 17.28 -1.29
N ALA A 143 6.01 16.10 -1.66
CA ALA A 143 6.15 15.67 -3.06
C ALA A 143 4.87 15.85 -3.90
N CYS A 144 3.68 15.66 -3.32
CA CYS A 144 2.41 15.78 -4.05
C CYS A 144 1.87 17.21 -4.14
N ILE A 145 2.47 18.18 -3.46
CA ILE A 145 2.02 19.59 -3.44
C ILE A 145 3.03 20.57 -4.06
N HIS A 146 4.26 20.12 -4.33
CA HIS A 146 5.29 20.90 -5.03
C HIS A 146 5.24 20.69 -6.53
N LEU A 147 5.74 21.66 -7.28
CA LEU A 147 5.84 21.61 -8.73
C LEU A 147 7.32 21.57 -9.17
N PRO A 148 7.64 20.65 -10.10
CA PRO A 148 6.79 19.61 -10.66
C PRO A 148 6.53 18.48 -9.65
N PRO A 149 5.38 17.80 -9.70
CA PRO A 149 5.14 16.65 -8.87
C PRO A 149 6.06 15.48 -9.29
N PRO A 150 6.37 14.54 -8.39
CA PRO A 150 7.18 13.39 -8.75
C PRO A 150 6.46 12.54 -9.81
N PRO A 151 7.23 11.96 -10.76
CA PRO A 151 6.64 11.09 -11.77
C PRO A 151 6.05 9.81 -11.15
N PRO A 152 5.13 9.13 -11.85
CA PRO A 152 4.49 7.90 -11.37
C PRO A 152 5.45 6.81 -10.87
N ASN A 153 6.66 6.71 -11.45
CA ASN A 153 7.68 5.76 -11.01
C ASN A 153 8.48 6.20 -9.78
N GLN A 154 8.14 7.35 -9.19
CA GLN A 154 8.62 7.85 -7.90
C GLN A 154 7.48 7.91 -6.86
N LEU A 155 6.39 7.18 -7.09
CA LEU A 155 5.28 6.99 -6.19
C LEU A 155 5.10 5.49 -5.95
N ILE A 156 4.96 5.07 -4.69
CA ILE A 156 4.62 3.70 -4.32
C ILE A 156 3.27 3.73 -3.62
N TYR A 157 2.28 3.05 -4.20
CA TYR A 157 0.97 2.89 -3.57
C TYR A 157 1.03 1.86 -2.44
N VAL A 158 0.41 2.18 -1.32
CA VAL A 158 0.35 1.32 -0.13
C VAL A 158 -1.09 1.17 0.33
N SER A 159 -1.57 -0.07 0.36
CA SER A 159 -2.79 -0.45 1.09
C SER A 159 -2.39 -1.08 2.42
N TYR A 160 -2.84 -0.48 3.54
CA TYR A 160 -2.46 -0.87 4.89
C TYR A 160 -3.70 -1.02 5.80
N PRO A 161 -4.51 -2.09 5.63
CA PRO A 161 -5.80 -2.26 6.31
C PRO A 161 -5.74 -2.27 7.83
N GLN A 162 -4.60 -2.66 8.43
CA GLN A 162 -4.40 -2.59 9.88
C GLN A 162 -4.30 -1.17 10.43
N GLY A 163 -4.19 -0.20 9.54
CA GLY A 163 -4.15 1.21 9.88
C GLY A 163 -2.83 1.71 10.47
N LEU A 164 -2.52 2.95 10.18
CA LEU A 164 -1.34 3.65 10.67
C LEU A 164 -1.76 4.97 11.32
N LYS A 165 -1.32 5.22 12.54
CA LYS A 165 -1.44 6.52 13.21
C LYS A 165 -0.09 7.22 13.13
N LEU A 166 -0.10 8.47 12.68
CA LEU A 166 1.08 9.31 12.58
C LEU A 166 0.95 10.48 13.54
N ASP A 167 2.04 10.79 14.24
CA ASP A 167 2.14 11.99 15.06
C ASP A 167 2.33 13.23 14.19
N ALA A 168 3.08 13.08 13.07
CA ALA A 168 3.31 14.15 12.10
C ALA A 168 3.54 13.57 10.68
N LEU A 169 3.06 14.30 9.66
CA LEU A 169 3.20 13.90 8.26
C LEU A 169 4.60 14.20 7.69
N TYR A 170 5.37 15.06 8.36
CA TYR A 170 6.73 15.43 7.92
C TYR A 170 7.82 14.47 8.43
N ASP A 171 7.44 13.47 9.23
CA ASP A 171 8.40 12.47 9.72
C ASP A 171 8.66 11.43 8.63
N PRO A 172 9.93 11.12 8.35
CA PRO A 172 10.29 10.06 7.42
C PRO A 172 10.19 8.68 8.07
N PHE A 173 9.93 7.67 7.24
CA PHE A 173 9.76 6.28 7.65
C PHE A 173 10.60 5.34 6.79
N TRP A 174 10.97 4.22 7.38
CA TRP A 174 11.38 3.02 6.66
C TRP A 174 10.17 2.14 6.40
N ILE A 175 10.00 1.69 5.16
CA ILE A 175 9.08 0.60 4.81
C ILE A 175 9.90 -0.60 4.37
N THR A 176 9.58 -1.78 4.92
CA THR A 176 10.05 -3.05 4.41
C THR A 176 8.87 -3.83 3.86
N GLY A 177 9.06 -4.49 2.73
CA GLY A 177 7.97 -5.24 2.10
C GLY A 177 8.38 -5.83 0.76
N VAL A 178 7.42 -6.37 0.06
CA VAL A 178 7.59 -6.88 -1.30
C VAL A 178 7.05 -5.85 -2.28
N ILE A 179 7.95 -5.21 -3.04
CA ILE A 179 7.58 -4.23 -4.06
C ILE A 179 7.06 -4.93 -5.31
N LYS A 180 6.13 -4.29 -6.02
CA LYS A 180 5.52 -4.80 -7.26
C LYS A 180 5.46 -3.70 -8.30
N THR A 181 5.72 -4.07 -9.55
CA THR A 181 5.44 -3.23 -10.71
C THR A 181 3.94 -3.30 -11.00
N SER A 182 3.19 -2.33 -10.53
CA SER A 182 1.73 -2.27 -10.71
C SER A 182 1.27 -0.83 -10.79
N LEU A 183 0.63 -0.50 -11.91
CA LEU A 183 0.02 0.81 -12.09
C LEU A 183 -1.24 0.92 -11.21
N VAL A 184 -1.29 1.95 -10.38
CA VAL A 184 -2.45 2.30 -9.55
C VAL A 184 -2.80 3.75 -9.83
N GLU A 185 -4.04 3.98 -10.26
CA GLU A 185 -4.58 5.31 -10.55
C GLU A 185 -5.69 5.65 -9.55
N ASN A 186 -5.69 6.86 -9.03
CA ASN A 186 -6.77 7.41 -8.21
C ASN A 186 -6.91 8.92 -8.47
N ASP A 187 -7.86 9.56 -7.77
CA ASP A 187 -8.16 10.99 -7.96
C ASP A 187 -6.99 11.92 -7.57
N THR A 188 -6.00 11.44 -6.82
CA THR A 188 -4.86 12.23 -6.35
C THR A 188 -3.67 12.13 -7.31
N ALA A 189 -3.28 10.92 -7.69
CA ALA A 189 -2.14 10.68 -8.58
C ALA A 189 -2.14 9.25 -9.15
N THR A 190 -1.20 9.01 -10.07
CA THR A 190 -0.87 7.69 -10.60
C THR A 190 0.44 7.22 -10.01
N SER A 191 0.52 5.98 -9.52
CA SER A 191 1.77 5.33 -9.11
C SER A 191 2.09 4.14 -10.02
N ALA A 192 3.38 3.95 -10.35
CA ALA A 192 3.82 2.81 -11.15
C ALA A 192 4.26 1.61 -10.30
N TYR A 193 4.37 1.79 -8.99
CA TYR A 193 4.73 0.75 -8.03
C TYR A 193 3.70 0.64 -6.92
N SER A 194 3.59 -0.55 -6.35
CA SER A 194 2.93 -0.79 -5.07
C SER A 194 3.83 -1.64 -4.16
N ILE A 195 3.53 -1.67 -2.85
CA ILE A 195 4.28 -2.50 -1.92
C ILE A 195 3.34 -3.24 -0.98
N VAL A 196 3.57 -4.54 -0.84
CA VAL A 196 2.96 -5.35 0.22
C VAL A 196 3.83 -5.20 1.46
N VAL A 197 3.34 -4.43 2.41
CA VAL A 197 4.11 -4.03 3.60
C VAL A 197 4.30 -5.19 4.57
N ASN A 198 5.54 -5.39 5.01
CA ASN A 198 5.88 -6.23 6.15
C ASN A 198 6.00 -5.41 7.45
N SER A 199 6.70 -4.27 7.41
CA SER A 199 6.79 -3.35 8.54
C SER A 199 6.98 -1.90 8.11
N ILE A 200 6.51 -0.99 8.97
CA ILE A 200 6.74 0.46 8.89
C ILE A 200 7.40 0.86 10.22
N SER A 201 8.48 1.63 10.17
CA SER A 201 9.17 2.13 11.35
C SER A 201 9.70 3.55 11.11
N PRO A 202 9.84 4.37 12.16
CA PRO A 202 10.48 5.69 12.01
C PRO A 202 11.85 5.58 11.36
N TYR A 203 12.18 6.54 10.52
CA TYR A 203 13.49 6.61 9.91
C TYR A 203 14.54 7.00 10.95
N VAL A 204 15.54 6.15 11.09
CA VAL A 204 16.76 6.44 11.84
C VAL A 204 17.90 6.25 10.85
N PRO A 205 18.74 7.27 10.62
CA PRO A 205 19.93 7.12 9.77
C PRO A 205 20.83 6.01 10.31
N ASP A 206 21.35 5.17 9.41
CA ASP A 206 22.30 4.09 9.75
C ASP A 206 23.67 4.65 10.14
#